data_d8d33a884647f457e4e13879ac5158b2
#
_entry.id   d8d33a884647f457e4e13879ac5158b2
#
_cell.length_a   1.000
_cell.length_b   1.000
_cell.length_c   1.000
_cell.angle_alpha   90.00
_cell.angle_beta   90.00
_cell.angle_gamma   90.00
#
_symmetry.space_group_name_H-M   'P 1'
#
loop_
_entity.id
_entity.type
_entity.pdbx_description
1 polymer ?
#
loop_
_entity_poly.entity_id
_entity_poly.type
_entity_poly.pdbx_seq_one_letter_code
_entity_poly.pdbx_strand_id
1 'polypeptide(L)'
;MKVERKAFYKPEEILKEVERKVKEATSKNERIDYLTFVPDGEPTLDINLGEEINLIKQIGIPVAVITNASLLWREDVEKDLMDADLVSLKVDAVSEELWRRINRPHKSLSLSKILGGVSNFTREFNHKIITETMLVEGIEYAGEFEKIAEFLKDLRSLDKAYIAIPTRPPAEEWVKPATEETLNRAFQTFTEKLGVDRVEYLIGYEGNAFAFTGNVEEDLLSITAVHPMRKEAITEFLKKANADWKRVEKLLSENKLVELEYEGNKYYMRRLPSRRKSK
;
A
#
# COMPACT_ATOMS: atom_id res chain seq x y z
N MET A 1 13.95 -2.85 -9.93
CA MET A 1 13.27 -3.52 -8.77
C MET A 1 14.29 -4.42 -8.08
N LYS A 2 14.30 -4.49 -6.75
CA LYS A 2 15.16 -5.39 -5.98
C LYS A 2 14.32 -6.57 -5.50
N VAL A 3 14.95 -7.72 -5.33
CA VAL A 3 14.33 -8.95 -4.81
C VAL A 3 15.15 -9.59 -3.70
N GLU A 4 16.29 -8.99 -3.37
CA GLU A 4 17.19 -9.45 -2.32
C GLU A 4 16.78 -8.80 -1.00
N ARG A 5 16.55 -9.63 0.01
CA ARG A 5 16.26 -9.22 1.37
C ARG A 5 17.53 -8.74 2.08
N LYS A 6 17.39 -7.73 2.91
CA LYS A 6 18.45 -7.23 3.77
C LYS A 6 17.88 -6.50 4.97
N ALA A 7 18.67 -6.29 6.01
CA ALA A 7 18.28 -5.38 7.08
C ALA A 7 18.30 -3.94 6.59
N PHE A 8 17.20 -3.22 6.78
CA PHE A 8 17.10 -1.79 6.48
C PHE A 8 17.21 -0.95 7.74
N TYR A 9 16.57 -1.39 8.82
CA TYR A 9 16.52 -0.71 10.09
C TYR A 9 16.80 -1.68 11.23
N LYS A 10 17.04 -1.17 12.41
CA LYS A 10 17.08 -1.97 13.64
C LYS A 10 15.69 -2.01 14.24
N PRO A 11 15.16 -3.17 14.58
CA PRO A 11 13.81 -3.32 15.11
C PRO A 11 13.52 -2.42 16.32
N GLU A 12 14.48 -2.26 17.21
CA GLU A 12 14.32 -1.40 18.41
C GLU A 12 14.25 0.10 18.07
N GLU A 13 14.92 0.52 16.99
CA GLU A 13 14.83 1.90 16.51
C GLU A 13 13.44 2.18 15.93
N ILE A 14 12.87 1.21 15.17
CA ILE A 14 11.49 1.26 14.66
C ILE A 14 10.50 1.31 15.83
N LEU A 15 10.61 0.39 16.79
CA LEU A 15 9.74 0.37 17.97
C LEU A 15 9.71 1.72 18.68
N LYS A 16 10.90 2.26 19.01
CA LYS A 16 11.03 3.53 19.70
C LYS A 16 10.35 4.69 18.95
N GLU A 17 10.49 4.71 17.63
CA GLU A 17 9.91 5.78 16.82
C GLU A 17 8.37 5.61 16.73
N VAL A 18 7.88 4.38 16.61
CA VAL A 18 6.44 4.09 16.62
C VAL A 18 5.83 4.46 17.97
N GLU A 19 6.43 4.07 19.08
CA GLU A 19 5.97 4.46 20.44
C GLU A 19 5.86 5.96 20.59
N ARG A 20 6.89 6.70 20.14
CA ARG A 20 6.88 8.15 20.15
C ARG A 20 5.70 8.72 19.37
N LYS A 21 5.48 8.24 18.13
CA LYS A 21 4.39 8.71 17.26
C LYS A 21 3.01 8.31 17.79
N VAL A 22 2.86 7.11 18.32
CA VAL A 22 1.60 6.67 18.96
C VAL A 22 1.28 7.58 20.17
N LYS A 23 2.25 7.86 21.03
CA LYS A 23 2.06 8.75 22.17
C LYS A 23 1.67 10.17 21.74
N GLU A 24 2.31 10.71 20.72
CA GLU A 24 1.99 12.01 20.15
C GLU A 24 0.56 12.07 19.59
N ALA A 25 0.18 11.08 18.79
CA ALA A 25 -1.18 10.98 18.21
C ALA A 25 -2.26 10.82 19.29
N THR A 26 -2.05 9.91 20.24
CA THR A 26 -2.99 9.67 21.34
C THR A 26 -3.15 10.90 22.24
N SER A 27 -2.07 11.66 22.51
CA SER A 27 -2.14 12.90 23.30
C SER A 27 -3.03 13.97 22.64
N LYS A 28 -3.31 13.83 21.37
CA LYS A 28 -4.18 14.72 20.56
C LYS A 28 -5.55 14.12 20.26
N ASN A 29 -5.91 13.03 20.95
CA ASN A 29 -7.15 12.27 20.76
C ASN A 29 -7.30 11.73 19.32
N GLU A 30 -6.20 11.49 18.60
CA GLU A 30 -6.25 10.80 17.32
C GLU A 30 -6.44 9.30 17.55
N ARG A 31 -7.45 8.72 16.87
CA ARG A 31 -7.68 7.29 16.90
C ARG A 31 -6.71 6.59 15.94
N ILE A 32 -6.12 5.49 16.39
CA ILE A 32 -5.25 4.64 15.59
C ILE A 32 -5.92 3.26 15.49
N ASP A 33 -6.31 2.87 14.29
CA ASP A 33 -6.93 1.57 14.04
C ASP A 33 -5.88 0.49 13.76
N TYR A 34 -4.80 0.82 13.05
CA TYR A 34 -3.69 -0.09 12.73
C TYR A 34 -2.36 0.64 12.73
N LEU A 35 -1.30 -0.07 13.13
CA LEU A 35 0.08 0.28 12.81
C LEU A 35 0.45 -0.49 11.53
N THR A 36 0.73 0.22 10.45
CA THR A 36 0.81 -0.39 9.13
C THR A 36 2.20 -0.29 8.53
N PHE A 37 2.77 -1.44 8.16
CA PHE A 37 3.97 -1.50 7.32
C PHE A 37 3.60 -1.20 5.86
N VAL A 38 3.91 0.02 5.42
CA VAL A 38 3.69 0.52 4.04
C VAL A 38 4.95 1.27 3.61
N PRO A 39 5.95 0.59 3.08
CA PRO A 39 7.21 1.24 2.71
C PRO A 39 7.16 1.90 1.32
N ASP A 40 8.16 2.71 1.04
CA ASP A 40 8.48 3.22 -0.32
C ASP A 40 8.95 2.09 -1.27
N GLY A 41 8.38 0.91 -1.15
CA GLY A 41 8.78 -0.27 -1.91
C GLY A 41 8.01 -1.50 -1.48
N GLU A 42 8.68 -2.48 -0.88
CA GLU A 42 8.11 -3.76 -0.46
C GLU A 42 8.60 -4.11 0.95
N PRO A 43 7.70 -4.24 1.96
CA PRO A 43 8.09 -4.49 3.35
C PRO A 43 8.81 -5.83 3.51
N THR A 44 8.41 -6.86 2.77
CA THR A 44 9.01 -8.20 2.86
C THR A 44 10.45 -8.27 2.38
N LEU A 45 11.02 -7.17 1.86
CA LEU A 45 12.45 -7.05 1.60
C LEU A 45 13.27 -6.86 2.88
N ASP A 46 12.66 -6.41 3.98
CA ASP A 46 13.36 -6.36 5.26
C ASP A 46 13.44 -7.75 5.89
N ILE A 47 14.65 -8.17 6.24
CA ILE A 47 14.85 -9.45 6.93
C ILE A 47 14.41 -9.40 8.38
N ASN A 48 14.24 -8.21 8.95
CA ASN A 48 13.83 -7.98 10.34
C ASN A 48 12.31 -7.81 10.48
N LEU A 49 11.54 -7.87 9.37
CA LEU A 49 10.11 -7.56 9.38
C LEU A 49 9.33 -8.35 10.45
N GLY A 50 9.60 -9.65 10.59
CA GLY A 50 8.94 -10.48 11.61
C GLY A 50 9.23 -10.03 13.03
N GLU A 51 10.48 -9.65 13.33
CA GLU A 51 10.87 -9.10 14.63
C GLU A 51 10.24 -7.73 14.87
N GLU A 52 10.22 -6.87 13.86
CA GLU A 52 9.56 -5.56 13.92
C GLU A 52 8.07 -5.67 14.20
N ILE A 53 7.35 -6.60 13.54
CA ILE A 53 5.94 -6.88 13.79
C ILE A 53 5.75 -7.30 15.25
N ASN A 54 6.53 -8.24 15.73
CA ASN A 54 6.43 -8.77 17.09
C ASN A 54 6.68 -7.71 18.17
N LEU A 55 7.66 -6.83 17.96
CA LEU A 55 7.94 -5.73 18.87
C LEU A 55 6.79 -4.68 18.87
N ILE A 56 6.32 -4.30 17.69
CA ILE A 56 5.27 -3.28 17.55
C ILE A 56 3.93 -3.78 18.12
N LYS A 57 3.61 -5.06 18.01
CA LYS A 57 2.39 -5.65 18.62
C LYS A 57 2.32 -5.42 20.14
N GLN A 58 3.45 -5.28 20.83
CA GLN A 58 3.49 -5.03 22.28
C GLN A 58 2.87 -3.67 22.65
N ILE A 59 2.71 -2.77 21.71
CA ILE A 59 2.02 -1.47 21.91
C ILE A 59 0.51 -1.68 22.13
N GLY A 60 -0.04 -2.83 21.71
CA GLY A 60 -1.46 -3.16 21.90
C GLY A 60 -2.39 -2.59 20.82
N ILE A 61 -1.85 -2.11 19.71
CA ILE A 61 -2.58 -1.68 18.53
C ILE A 61 -2.38 -2.73 17.43
N PRO A 62 -3.44 -3.14 16.70
CA PRO A 62 -3.32 -4.12 15.63
C PRO A 62 -2.28 -3.73 14.58
N VAL A 63 -1.53 -4.72 14.07
CA VAL A 63 -0.49 -4.51 13.05
C VAL A 63 -0.96 -5.01 11.70
N ALA A 64 -0.84 -4.15 10.68
CA ALA A 64 -1.14 -4.49 9.29
C ALA A 64 0.12 -4.46 8.43
N VAL A 65 0.16 -5.32 7.41
CA VAL A 65 1.22 -5.30 6.38
C VAL A 65 0.58 -5.22 5.00
N ILE A 66 0.99 -4.22 4.21
CA ILE A 66 0.58 -4.07 2.81
C ILE A 66 1.75 -4.52 1.93
N THR A 67 1.60 -5.61 1.20
CA THR A 67 2.65 -6.21 0.38
C THR A 67 2.20 -6.42 -1.07
N ASN A 68 3.14 -6.29 -1.99
CA ASN A 68 2.94 -6.68 -3.38
C ASN A 68 3.00 -8.21 -3.60
N ALA A 69 3.10 -8.99 -2.54
CA ALA A 69 3.16 -10.45 -2.48
C ALA A 69 4.33 -11.10 -3.26
N SER A 70 5.22 -10.32 -3.86
CA SER A 70 6.25 -10.83 -4.79
C SER A 70 7.25 -11.80 -4.17
N LEU A 71 7.39 -11.82 -2.85
CA LEU A 71 8.28 -12.71 -2.12
C LEU A 71 7.55 -13.73 -1.26
N LEU A 72 6.24 -13.81 -1.30
CA LEU A 72 5.42 -14.66 -0.43
C LEU A 72 5.58 -16.17 -0.69
N TRP A 73 6.27 -16.55 -1.77
CA TRP A 73 6.69 -17.93 -2.05
C TRP A 73 7.89 -18.40 -1.21
N ARG A 74 8.45 -17.52 -0.37
CA ARG A 74 9.61 -17.80 0.49
C ARG A 74 9.12 -18.11 1.91
N GLU A 75 9.56 -19.22 2.45
CA GLU A 75 9.21 -19.67 3.81
C GLU A 75 9.59 -18.66 4.90
N ASP A 76 10.73 -17.95 4.74
CA ASP A 76 11.16 -16.94 5.69
C ASP A 76 10.23 -15.71 5.68
N VAL A 77 9.67 -15.34 4.51
CA VAL A 77 8.70 -14.25 4.38
C VAL A 77 7.33 -14.65 4.92
N GLU A 78 6.88 -15.88 4.64
CA GLU A 78 5.64 -16.41 5.22
C GLU A 78 5.70 -16.35 6.75
N LYS A 79 6.80 -16.81 7.34
CA LYS A 79 7.00 -16.78 8.80
C LYS A 79 6.97 -15.35 9.38
N ASP A 80 7.63 -14.40 8.72
CA ASP A 80 7.65 -13.01 9.16
C ASP A 80 6.25 -12.39 9.25
N LEU A 81 5.34 -12.80 8.37
CA LEU A 81 3.99 -12.24 8.29
C LEU A 81 2.97 -12.93 9.21
N MET A 82 3.30 -14.10 9.78
CA MET A 82 2.33 -14.90 10.57
C MET A 82 1.79 -14.17 11.79
N ASP A 83 2.55 -13.26 12.37
CA ASP A 83 2.16 -12.51 13.56
C ASP A 83 1.42 -11.20 13.26
N ALA A 84 1.26 -10.82 11.99
CA ALA A 84 0.46 -9.66 11.61
C ALA A 84 -1.04 -9.90 11.87
N ASP A 85 -1.80 -8.86 12.23
CA ASP A 85 -3.25 -8.96 12.46
C ASP A 85 -4.05 -8.80 11.15
N LEU A 86 -3.45 -8.17 10.15
CA LEU A 86 -4.01 -8.01 8.81
C LEU A 86 -2.90 -8.03 7.77
N VAL A 87 -3.08 -8.78 6.68
CA VAL A 87 -2.20 -8.72 5.51
C VAL A 87 -3.00 -8.36 4.27
N SER A 88 -2.58 -7.28 3.60
CA SER A 88 -3.11 -6.89 2.29
C SER A 88 -2.20 -7.43 1.20
N LEU A 89 -2.77 -8.25 0.32
CA LEU A 89 -2.07 -8.91 -0.77
C LEU A 89 -2.46 -8.30 -2.11
N LYS A 90 -1.47 -7.89 -2.90
CA LYS A 90 -1.74 -7.38 -4.24
C LYS A 90 -1.84 -8.52 -5.24
N VAL A 91 -3.01 -8.63 -5.91
CA VAL A 91 -3.30 -9.61 -6.95
C VAL A 91 -3.90 -8.89 -8.16
N ASP A 92 -3.06 -8.32 -9.00
CA ASP A 92 -3.49 -7.53 -10.17
C ASP A 92 -3.77 -8.39 -11.41
N ALA A 93 -3.19 -9.57 -11.48
CA ALA A 93 -3.39 -10.54 -12.56
C ALA A 93 -2.97 -11.95 -12.12
N VAL A 94 -3.52 -12.96 -12.79
CA VAL A 94 -3.15 -14.37 -12.66
C VAL A 94 -2.59 -14.96 -13.96
N SER A 95 -2.65 -14.22 -15.07
CA SER A 95 -1.94 -14.53 -16.30
C SER A 95 -0.59 -13.83 -16.36
N GLU A 96 0.45 -14.53 -16.82
CA GLU A 96 1.83 -14.06 -16.85
C GLU A 96 2.00 -12.79 -17.69
N GLU A 97 1.32 -12.72 -18.86
CA GLU A 97 1.42 -11.59 -19.77
C GLU A 97 0.87 -10.31 -19.13
N LEU A 98 -0.32 -10.39 -18.54
CA LEU A 98 -0.97 -9.24 -17.92
C LEU A 98 -0.21 -8.78 -16.69
N TRP A 99 0.22 -9.72 -15.84
CA TRP A 99 1.04 -9.44 -14.69
C TRP A 99 2.33 -8.70 -15.05
N ARG A 100 3.04 -9.13 -16.11
CA ARG A 100 4.25 -8.45 -16.57
C ARG A 100 3.96 -7.05 -17.07
N ARG A 101 2.83 -6.85 -17.72
CA ARG A 101 2.43 -5.54 -18.23
C ARG A 101 2.07 -4.57 -17.12
N ILE A 102 1.27 -5.00 -16.14
CA ILE A 102 0.79 -4.15 -15.03
C ILE A 102 1.88 -3.96 -13.97
N ASN A 103 2.42 -5.06 -13.43
CA ASN A 103 3.32 -5.01 -12.27
C ASN A 103 4.79 -4.81 -12.64
N ARG A 104 5.19 -5.07 -13.89
CA ARG A 104 6.56 -4.94 -14.41
C ARG A 104 7.60 -5.55 -13.45
N PRO A 105 7.43 -6.84 -13.11
CA PRO A 105 8.19 -7.50 -12.07
C PRO A 105 9.68 -7.62 -12.42
N HIS A 106 10.51 -7.86 -11.41
CA HIS A 106 11.89 -8.26 -11.65
C HIS A 106 11.94 -9.56 -12.45
N LYS A 107 12.86 -9.67 -13.40
CA LYS A 107 12.98 -10.81 -14.33
C LYS A 107 13.14 -12.19 -13.67
N SER A 108 13.64 -12.24 -12.45
CA SER A 108 13.80 -13.48 -11.68
C SER A 108 12.54 -13.98 -10.99
N LEU A 109 11.47 -13.17 -10.96
CA LEU A 109 10.21 -13.54 -10.33
C LEU A 109 9.37 -14.39 -11.29
N SER A 110 8.62 -15.34 -10.72
CA SER A 110 7.68 -16.22 -11.42
C SER A 110 6.29 -16.04 -10.82
N LEU A 111 5.31 -15.67 -11.63
CA LEU A 111 3.93 -15.48 -11.18
C LEU A 111 3.37 -16.77 -10.56
N SER A 112 3.61 -17.92 -11.16
CA SER A 112 3.10 -19.19 -10.63
C SER A 112 3.64 -19.52 -9.23
N LYS A 113 4.92 -19.20 -8.95
CA LYS A 113 5.48 -19.34 -7.60
C LYS A 113 4.84 -18.36 -6.61
N ILE A 114 4.62 -17.11 -7.04
CA ILE A 114 4.00 -16.07 -6.21
C ILE A 114 2.57 -16.48 -5.84
N LEU A 115 1.75 -16.85 -6.83
CA LEU A 115 0.38 -17.30 -6.60
C LEU A 115 0.31 -18.56 -5.74
N GLY A 116 1.25 -19.50 -5.94
CA GLY A 116 1.39 -20.67 -5.08
C GLY A 116 1.73 -20.31 -3.63
N GLY A 117 2.65 -19.37 -3.43
CA GLY A 117 2.98 -18.83 -2.10
C GLY A 117 1.80 -18.14 -1.44
N VAL A 118 1.06 -17.29 -2.18
CA VAL A 118 -0.17 -16.67 -1.69
C VAL A 118 -1.17 -17.73 -1.22
N SER A 119 -1.42 -18.77 -2.05
CA SER A 119 -2.35 -19.84 -1.68
C SER A 119 -1.90 -20.61 -0.44
N ASN A 120 -0.61 -20.91 -0.30
CA ASN A 120 -0.07 -21.61 0.87
C ASN A 120 -0.17 -20.74 2.12
N PHE A 121 0.29 -19.51 2.05
CA PHE A 121 0.20 -18.56 3.16
C PHE A 121 -1.22 -18.42 3.69
N THR A 122 -2.21 -18.25 2.80
CA THR A 122 -3.60 -18.06 3.21
C THR A 122 -4.23 -19.29 3.88
N ARG A 123 -3.66 -20.49 3.70
CA ARG A 123 -4.13 -21.71 4.38
C ARG A 123 -3.69 -21.78 5.84
N GLU A 124 -2.54 -21.21 6.15
CA GLU A 124 -1.92 -21.25 7.49
C GLU A 124 -2.21 -19.98 8.29
N PHE A 125 -2.37 -18.85 7.63
CA PHE A 125 -2.63 -17.56 8.26
C PHE A 125 -4.07 -17.48 8.79
N ASN A 126 -4.20 -17.27 10.10
CA ASN A 126 -5.48 -17.32 10.82
C ASN A 126 -6.08 -15.94 11.14
N HIS A 127 -5.43 -14.87 10.69
CA HIS A 127 -5.91 -13.50 10.84
C HIS A 127 -6.55 -12.98 9.55
N LYS A 128 -6.77 -11.67 9.44
CA LYS A 128 -7.46 -11.07 8.30
C LYS A 128 -6.57 -10.96 7.08
N ILE A 129 -7.09 -11.40 5.94
CA ILE A 129 -6.51 -11.17 4.63
C ILE A 129 -7.47 -10.30 3.82
N ILE A 130 -6.92 -9.27 3.21
CA ILE A 130 -7.60 -8.52 2.16
C ILE A 130 -6.76 -8.59 0.88
N THR A 131 -7.40 -8.45 -0.26
CA THR A 131 -6.69 -8.36 -1.54
C THR A 131 -7.01 -7.06 -2.25
N GLU A 132 -6.07 -6.57 -3.03
CA GLU A 132 -6.24 -5.42 -3.91
C GLU A 132 -5.94 -5.83 -5.35
N THR A 133 -6.87 -5.55 -6.26
CA THR A 133 -6.72 -5.71 -7.70
C THR A 133 -6.83 -4.34 -8.34
N MET A 134 -5.73 -3.80 -8.85
CA MET A 134 -5.69 -2.49 -9.50
C MET A 134 -6.01 -2.62 -10.98
N LEU A 135 -7.00 -1.86 -11.44
CA LEU A 135 -7.43 -1.81 -12.82
C LEU A 135 -6.94 -0.53 -13.51
N VAL A 136 -6.41 -0.71 -14.70
CA VAL A 136 -5.76 0.35 -15.48
C VAL A 136 -6.40 0.44 -16.87
N GLU A 137 -6.61 1.66 -17.38
CA GLU A 137 -7.11 1.90 -18.73
C GLU A 137 -6.17 1.32 -19.81
N GLY A 138 -6.74 0.90 -20.93
CA GLY A 138 -5.96 0.39 -22.07
C GLY A 138 -5.37 -1.01 -21.85
N ILE A 139 -5.79 -1.69 -20.79
CA ILE A 139 -5.51 -3.10 -20.53
C ILE A 139 -6.71 -3.95 -20.97
N GLU A 140 -6.45 -5.00 -21.76
CA GLU A 140 -7.46 -5.98 -22.11
C GLU A 140 -7.57 -7.05 -21.02
N TYR A 141 -8.73 -7.08 -20.35
CA TYR A 141 -9.00 -8.02 -19.25
C TYR A 141 -9.89 -9.20 -19.65
N ALA A 142 -9.99 -9.51 -20.96
CA ALA A 142 -10.85 -10.59 -21.43
C ALA A 142 -10.52 -11.93 -20.75
N GLY A 143 -11.48 -12.47 -19.98
CA GLY A 143 -11.34 -13.72 -19.23
C GLY A 143 -10.38 -13.66 -18.04
N GLU A 144 -9.78 -12.52 -17.76
CA GLU A 144 -8.86 -12.37 -16.62
C GLU A 144 -9.61 -12.16 -15.30
N PHE A 145 -10.72 -11.42 -15.31
CA PHE A 145 -11.52 -11.21 -14.12
C PHE A 145 -12.07 -12.51 -13.55
N GLU A 146 -12.50 -13.41 -14.40
CA GLU A 146 -12.99 -14.74 -14.02
C GLU A 146 -11.87 -15.57 -13.35
N LYS A 147 -10.66 -15.52 -13.92
CA LYS A 147 -9.49 -16.22 -13.37
C LYS A 147 -9.03 -15.64 -12.04
N ILE A 148 -9.01 -14.30 -11.92
CA ILE A 148 -8.67 -13.64 -10.65
C ILE A 148 -9.72 -14.00 -9.61
N ALA A 149 -11.01 -13.87 -9.92
CA ALA A 149 -12.09 -14.17 -8.99
C ALA A 149 -12.08 -15.64 -8.53
N GLU A 150 -11.78 -16.58 -9.43
CA GLU A 150 -11.63 -17.99 -9.07
C GLU A 150 -10.43 -18.22 -8.17
N PHE A 151 -9.29 -17.59 -8.46
CA PHE A 151 -8.12 -17.64 -7.59
C PHE A 151 -8.41 -17.08 -6.20
N LEU A 152 -9.05 -15.90 -6.12
CA LEU A 152 -9.40 -15.26 -4.85
C LEU A 152 -10.40 -16.07 -4.04
N LYS A 153 -11.35 -16.74 -4.69
CA LYS A 153 -12.33 -17.62 -4.05
C LYS A 153 -11.69 -18.78 -3.29
N ASP A 154 -10.58 -19.31 -3.82
CA ASP A 154 -9.84 -20.42 -3.22
C ASP A 154 -8.93 -19.99 -2.06
N LEU A 155 -8.75 -18.68 -1.83
CA LEU A 155 -7.97 -18.17 -0.71
C LEU A 155 -8.73 -18.33 0.61
N ARG A 156 -8.14 -19.09 1.51
CA ARG A 156 -8.65 -19.21 2.88
C ARG A 156 -8.43 -17.90 3.63
N SER A 157 -9.33 -17.55 4.52
CA SER A 157 -9.24 -16.34 5.37
C SER A 157 -9.34 -14.99 4.60
N LEU A 158 -9.75 -15.01 3.33
CA LEU A 158 -10.04 -13.78 2.59
C LEU A 158 -11.26 -13.09 3.20
N ASP A 159 -11.04 -11.89 3.75
CA ASP A 159 -12.10 -11.04 4.33
C ASP A 159 -12.73 -10.18 3.23
N LYS A 160 -11.90 -9.43 2.49
CA LYS A 160 -12.34 -8.52 1.43
C LYS A 160 -11.43 -8.60 0.19
N ALA A 161 -12.05 -8.47 -0.97
CA ALA A 161 -11.38 -8.26 -2.25
C ALA A 161 -11.68 -6.83 -2.73
N TYR A 162 -10.67 -5.97 -2.74
CA TYR A 162 -10.80 -4.60 -3.20
C TYR A 162 -10.48 -4.48 -4.69
N ILE A 163 -11.36 -3.80 -5.43
CA ILE A 163 -11.13 -3.39 -6.80
C ILE A 163 -10.68 -1.92 -6.76
N ALA A 164 -9.45 -1.67 -7.18
CA ALA A 164 -8.80 -0.37 -7.10
C ALA A 164 -8.53 0.23 -8.47
N ILE A 165 -8.37 1.55 -8.51
CA ILE A 165 -7.81 2.31 -9.64
C ILE A 165 -6.67 3.19 -9.16
N PRO A 166 -5.79 3.65 -10.06
CA PRO A 166 -4.81 4.68 -9.73
C PRO A 166 -5.52 5.99 -9.31
N THR A 167 -5.50 6.29 -8.02
CA THR A 167 -6.10 7.51 -7.44
C THR A 167 -5.07 8.60 -7.17
N ARG A 168 -3.79 8.30 -7.40
CA ARG A 168 -2.63 9.16 -7.16
C ARG A 168 -1.72 9.17 -8.39
N PRO A 169 -0.84 10.16 -8.54
CA PRO A 169 0.10 10.22 -9.66
C PRO A 169 0.90 8.92 -9.79
N PRO A 170 0.75 8.18 -10.89
CA PRO A 170 1.48 6.93 -11.10
C PRO A 170 2.94 7.20 -11.50
N ALA A 171 3.79 6.18 -11.37
CA ALA A 171 5.20 6.27 -11.79
C ALA A 171 5.38 6.30 -13.32
N GLU A 172 4.36 5.89 -14.07
CA GLU A 172 4.36 5.81 -15.52
C GLU A 172 3.23 6.65 -16.10
N GLU A 173 3.54 7.54 -17.03
CA GLU A 173 2.59 8.50 -17.63
C GLU A 173 1.41 7.84 -18.37
N TRP A 174 1.61 6.61 -18.88
CA TRP A 174 0.55 5.89 -19.59
C TRP A 174 -0.51 5.27 -18.65
N VAL A 175 -0.23 5.17 -17.38
CA VAL A 175 -1.15 4.58 -16.39
C VAL A 175 -2.27 5.55 -16.08
N LYS A 176 -3.51 5.15 -16.39
CA LYS A 176 -4.73 5.90 -16.11
C LYS A 176 -5.73 5.01 -15.41
N PRO A 177 -6.69 5.58 -14.66
CA PRO A 177 -7.79 4.82 -14.07
C PRO A 177 -8.58 4.06 -15.13
N ALA A 178 -8.96 2.82 -14.83
CA ALA A 178 -9.85 2.06 -15.69
C ALA A 178 -11.21 2.75 -15.84
N THR A 179 -11.88 2.48 -16.97
CA THR A 179 -13.22 3.03 -17.23
C THR A 179 -14.25 2.44 -16.27
N GLU A 180 -15.35 3.17 -16.08
CA GLU A 180 -16.48 2.72 -15.26
C GLU A 180 -17.05 1.37 -15.76
N GLU A 181 -17.10 1.16 -17.06
CA GLU A 181 -17.53 -0.11 -17.66
C GLU A 181 -16.61 -1.27 -17.22
N THR A 182 -15.29 -1.06 -17.28
CA THR A 182 -14.30 -2.06 -16.84
C THR A 182 -14.43 -2.36 -15.34
N LEU A 183 -14.62 -1.32 -14.52
CA LEU A 183 -14.85 -1.45 -13.08
C LEU A 183 -16.10 -2.24 -12.76
N ASN A 184 -17.23 -1.91 -13.42
CA ASN A 184 -18.51 -2.58 -13.19
C ASN A 184 -18.44 -4.05 -13.60
N ARG A 185 -17.79 -4.37 -14.72
CA ARG A 185 -17.59 -5.75 -15.17
C ARG A 185 -16.76 -6.55 -14.16
N ALA A 186 -15.65 -5.98 -13.67
CA ALA A 186 -14.84 -6.63 -12.66
C ALA A 186 -15.63 -6.86 -11.36
N PHE A 187 -16.37 -5.84 -10.91
CA PHE A 187 -17.20 -5.95 -9.70
C PHE A 187 -18.26 -7.05 -9.82
N GLN A 188 -18.99 -7.09 -10.93
CA GLN A 188 -19.97 -8.14 -11.18
C GLN A 188 -19.33 -9.52 -11.16
N THR A 189 -18.23 -9.72 -11.91
CA THR A 189 -17.52 -11.01 -11.95
C THR A 189 -17.03 -11.45 -10.57
N PHE A 190 -16.45 -10.51 -9.79
CA PHE A 190 -15.96 -10.82 -8.46
C PHE A 190 -17.11 -11.14 -7.49
N THR A 191 -18.20 -10.38 -7.53
CA THR A 191 -19.35 -10.61 -6.66
C THR A 191 -20.08 -11.90 -6.96
N GLU A 192 -20.14 -12.33 -8.21
CA GLU A 192 -20.71 -13.62 -8.62
C GLU A 192 -19.91 -14.80 -8.03
N LYS A 193 -18.60 -14.67 -7.90
CA LYS A 193 -17.71 -15.73 -7.40
C LYS A 193 -17.48 -15.70 -5.89
N LEU A 194 -17.36 -14.51 -5.30
CA LEU A 194 -16.99 -14.31 -3.90
C LEU A 194 -18.17 -14.01 -2.99
N GLY A 195 -19.25 -13.48 -3.54
CA GLY A 195 -20.39 -12.89 -2.82
C GLY A 195 -20.21 -11.36 -2.65
N VAL A 196 -21.34 -10.64 -2.67
CA VAL A 196 -21.37 -9.16 -2.64
C VAL A 196 -20.74 -8.59 -1.36
N ASP A 197 -20.86 -9.28 -0.24
CA ASP A 197 -20.32 -8.83 1.05
C ASP A 197 -18.78 -8.85 1.11
N ARG A 198 -18.13 -9.53 0.16
CA ARG A 198 -16.67 -9.65 0.12
C ARG A 198 -16.00 -8.73 -0.89
N VAL A 199 -16.75 -8.05 -1.75
CA VAL A 199 -16.18 -7.21 -2.81
C VAL A 199 -16.48 -5.75 -2.54
N GLU A 200 -15.46 -4.92 -2.57
CA GLU A 200 -15.59 -3.48 -2.36
C GLU A 200 -14.77 -2.70 -3.39
N TYR A 201 -15.21 -1.50 -3.70
CA TYR A 201 -14.43 -0.55 -4.50
C TYR A 201 -13.45 0.24 -3.63
N LEU A 202 -12.23 0.37 -4.12
CA LEU A 202 -11.22 1.30 -3.62
C LEU A 202 -10.88 2.30 -4.74
N ILE A 203 -11.89 3.06 -5.17
CA ILE A 203 -11.84 3.97 -6.32
C ILE A 203 -11.99 5.44 -5.96
N GLY A 204 -12.33 5.71 -4.71
CA GLY A 204 -12.49 7.06 -4.20
C GLY A 204 -11.16 7.68 -3.77
N TYR A 205 -11.17 9.00 -3.67
CA TYR A 205 -10.12 9.70 -2.96
C TYR A 205 -10.19 9.33 -1.46
N GLU A 206 -9.07 8.98 -0.87
CA GLU A 206 -8.96 8.44 0.50
C GLU A 206 -9.32 9.48 1.59
N GLY A 207 -9.75 10.67 1.19
CA GLY A 207 -10.13 11.74 2.08
C GLY A 207 -8.96 12.64 2.50
N ASN A 208 -9.28 13.64 3.33
CA ASN A 208 -8.33 14.67 3.76
C ASN A 208 -7.92 14.52 5.22
N ALA A 209 -8.39 13.46 5.90
CA ALA A 209 -8.19 13.28 7.33
C ALA A 209 -6.83 12.65 7.62
N PHE A 210 -5.81 13.49 7.79
CA PHE A 210 -4.48 13.07 8.23
C PHE A 210 -4.24 13.41 9.70
N ALA A 211 -3.51 12.53 10.38
CA ALA A 211 -3.14 12.77 11.78
C ALA A 211 -2.10 13.89 11.88
N PHE A 212 -2.25 14.74 12.91
CA PHE A 212 -1.27 15.74 13.26
C PHE A 212 -0.59 15.37 14.58
N THR A 213 0.72 15.10 14.55
CA THR A 213 1.46 14.62 15.72
C THR A 213 2.24 15.73 16.46
N GLY A 214 2.28 16.95 15.91
CA GLY A 214 2.83 18.12 16.59
C GLY A 214 3.89 18.88 15.81
N ASN A 215 4.48 18.29 14.79
CA ASN A 215 5.43 18.94 13.90
C ASN A 215 4.93 18.92 12.46
N VAL A 216 4.44 20.06 11.99
CA VAL A 216 3.84 20.22 10.65
C VAL A 216 4.76 19.76 9.52
N GLU A 217 6.03 20.18 9.55
CA GLU A 217 6.95 19.88 8.46
C GLU A 217 7.34 18.39 8.47
N GLU A 218 7.56 17.81 9.64
CA GLU A 218 7.86 16.39 9.80
C GLU A 218 6.70 15.53 9.40
N ASP A 219 5.48 15.86 9.85
CA ASP A 219 4.26 15.13 9.51
C ASP A 219 3.97 15.19 8.00
N LEU A 220 4.06 16.38 7.38
CA LEU A 220 3.91 16.52 5.93
C LEU A 220 4.93 15.66 5.17
N LEU A 221 6.20 15.67 5.57
CA LEU A 221 7.23 14.87 4.91
C LEU A 221 7.05 13.37 5.15
N SER A 222 6.56 12.96 6.32
CA SER A 222 6.28 11.55 6.62
C SER A 222 5.09 11.04 5.83
N ILE A 223 3.98 11.78 5.83
CA ILE A 223 2.77 11.41 5.10
C ILE A 223 3.05 11.36 3.60
N THR A 224 3.66 12.43 3.06
CA THR A 224 3.89 12.55 1.61
C THR A 224 5.01 11.66 1.07
N ALA A 225 5.76 10.97 1.93
CA ALA A 225 6.70 9.94 1.52
C ALA A 225 5.99 8.70 0.94
N VAL A 226 4.86 8.31 1.54
CA VAL A 226 4.11 7.10 1.16
C VAL A 226 2.74 7.42 0.57
N HIS A 227 2.25 8.64 0.79
CA HIS A 227 0.90 9.06 0.41
C HIS A 227 0.91 10.49 -0.17
N PRO A 228 0.99 10.67 -1.50
CA PRO A 228 0.85 11.99 -2.11
C PRO A 228 -0.46 12.66 -1.67
N MET A 229 -0.36 13.86 -1.09
CA MET A 229 -1.52 14.59 -0.58
C MET A 229 -2.05 15.56 -1.63
N ARG A 230 -3.37 15.65 -1.77
CA ARG A 230 -4.00 16.72 -2.54
C ARG A 230 -3.84 18.06 -1.83
N LYS A 231 -3.93 19.15 -2.59
CA LYS A 231 -3.90 20.52 -2.04
C LYS A 231 -4.93 20.73 -0.94
N GLU A 232 -6.15 20.22 -1.15
CA GLU A 232 -7.26 20.29 -0.20
C GLU A 232 -6.92 19.56 1.11
N ALA A 233 -6.32 18.37 1.01
CA ALA A 233 -5.90 17.59 2.16
C ALA A 233 -4.82 18.31 2.98
N ILE A 234 -3.82 18.91 2.32
CA ILE A 234 -2.81 19.72 3.00
C ILE A 234 -3.47 20.94 3.66
N THR A 235 -4.42 21.59 2.99
CA THR A 235 -5.11 22.74 3.55
C THR A 235 -5.87 22.38 4.83
N GLU A 236 -6.56 21.24 4.85
CA GLU A 236 -7.27 20.75 6.04
C GLU A 236 -6.30 20.34 7.15
N PHE A 237 -5.20 19.67 6.78
CA PHE A 237 -4.13 19.32 7.72
C PHE A 237 -3.52 20.57 8.37
N LEU A 238 -3.21 21.61 7.59
CA LEU A 238 -2.67 22.87 8.09
C LEU A 238 -3.66 23.59 9.03
N LYS A 239 -4.95 23.58 8.71
CA LYS A 239 -6.00 24.12 9.62
C LYS A 239 -5.99 23.38 10.96
N LYS A 240 -5.96 22.03 10.93
CA LYS A 240 -5.89 21.18 12.12
C LYS A 240 -4.65 21.48 12.96
N ALA A 241 -3.51 21.73 12.30
CA ALA A 241 -2.24 22.04 12.92
C ALA A 241 -2.07 23.52 13.35
N ASN A 242 -3.09 24.36 13.09
CA ASN A 242 -3.03 25.82 13.28
C ASN A 242 -1.79 26.45 12.59
N ALA A 243 -1.54 26.04 11.35
CA ALA A 243 -0.40 26.45 10.54
C ALA A 243 -0.86 27.07 9.20
N ASP A 244 0.02 27.80 8.55
CA ASP A 244 -0.22 28.44 7.26
C ASP A 244 0.49 27.73 6.09
N TRP A 245 0.13 28.12 4.88
CA TRP A 245 0.68 27.55 3.64
C TRP A 245 2.18 27.82 3.46
N LYS A 246 2.75 28.79 4.15
CA LYS A 246 4.20 29.10 4.11
C LYS A 246 5.07 27.90 4.48
N ARG A 247 4.54 26.97 5.30
CA ARG A 247 5.22 25.71 5.62
C ARG A 247 5.42 24.84 4.38
N VAL A 248 4.41 24.78 3.53
CA VAL A 248 4.47 24.03 2.26
C VAL A 248 5.42 24.73 1.27
N GLU A 249 5.28 26.06 1.12
CA GLU A 249 6.17 26.86 0.27
C GLU A 249 7.63 26.70 0.66
N LYS A 250 7.92 26.68 1.96
CA LYS A 250 9.26 26.43 2.48
C LYS A 250 9.77 25.05 2.03
N LEU A 251 8.98 24.00 2.23
CA LEU A 251 9.36 22.63 1.84
C LEU A 251 9.55 22.49 0.32
N LEU A 252 8.76 23.19 -0.48
CA LEU A 252 8.92 23.26 -1.93
C LEU A 252 10.22 23.99 -2.31
N SER A 253 10.50 25.14 -1.71
CA SER A 253 11.72 25.92 -1.95
C SER A 253 13.00 25.19 -1.53
N GLU A 254 12.92 24.39 -0.47
CA GLU A 254 14.00 23.51 0.01
C GLU A 254 14.12 22.20 -0.82
N ASN A 255 13.31 22.04 -1.88
CA ASN A 255 13.24 20.81 -2.68
C ASN A 255 12.96 19.54 -1.87
N LYS A 256 12.28 19.65 -0.74
CA LYS A 256 11.83 18.51 0.08
C LYS A 256 10.49 17.95 -0.37
N LEU A 257 9.62 18.83 -0.91
CA LEU A 257 8.37 18.47 -1.59
C LEU A 257 8.45 18.80 -3.08
N VAL A 258 7.64 18.12 -3.85
CA VAL A 258 7.35 18.41 -5.26
C VAL A 258 5.84 18.53 -5.45
N GLU A 259 5.42 19.48 -6.28
CA GLU A 259 4.04 19.62 -6.76
C GLU A 259 3.90 18.88 -8.09
N LEU A 260 2.84 18.13 -8.25
CA LEU A 260 2.47 17.40 -9.46
C LEU A 260 1.00 17.65 -9.76
N GLU A 261 0.63 17.57 -11.03
CA GLU A 261 -0.78 17.60 -11.46
C GLU A 261 -1.17 16.21 -11.97
N TYR A 262 -2.33 15.71 -11.50
CA TYR A 262 -2.87 14.43 -11.94
C TYR A 262 -4.40 14.49 -11.89
N GLU A 263 -5.06 14.10 -12.99
CA GLU A 263 -6.52 14.14 -13.14
C GLU A 263 -7.13 15.50 -12.72
N GLY A 264 -6.50 16.62 -13.13
CA GLY A 264 -6.93 17.97 -12.82
C GLY A 264 -6.75 18.40 -11.35
N ASN A 265 -6.10 17.61 -10.54
CA ASN A 265 -5.84 17.92 -9.13
C ASN A 265 -4.34 18.14 -8.89
N LYS A 266 -4.03 19.05 -7.97
CA LYS A 266 -2.67 19.24 -7.48
C LYS A 266 -2.35 18.29 -6.36
N TYR A 267 -1.23 17.58 -6.50
CA TYR A 267 -0.69 16.67 -5.50
C TYR A 267 0.68 17.12 -5.04
N TYR A 268 0.98 16.88 -3.79
CA TYR A 268 2.26 17.14 -3.17
C TYR A 268 2.83 15.83 -2.64
N MET A 269 4.07 15.56 -2.99
CA MET A 269 4.77 14.37 -2.52
C MET A 269 6.19 14.72 -2.08
N ARG A 270 6.72 13.94 -1.14
CA ARG A 270 8.10 14.07 -0.70
C ARG A 270 9.04 13.78 -1.85
N ARG A 271 10.03 14.66 -2.04
CA ARG A 271 11.11 14.37 -2.98
C ARG A 271 12.01 13.30 -2.40
N LEU A 272 11.99 12.12 -3.00
CA LEU A 272 12.94 11.06 -2.67
C LEU A 272 14.34 11.44 -3.21
N PRO A 273 15.42 11.08 -2.50
CA PRO A 273 16.77 11.27 -3.00
C PRO A 273 16.88 10.63 -4.39
N SER A 274 17.36 11.40 -5.38
CA SER A 274 17.56 10.86 -6.71
C SER A 274 18.46 9.63 -6.61
N ARG A 275 17.97 8.48 -7.09
CA ARG A 275 18.83 7.30 -7.24
C ARG A 275 19.99 7.72 -8.14
N ARG A 276 21.20 7.86 -7.62
CA ARG A 276 22.39 7.96 -8.45
C ARG A 276 22.34 6.76 -9.40
N LYS A 277 22.17 7.04 -10.69
CA LYS A 277 22.40 6.03 -11.72
C LYS A 277 23.86 5.61 -11.52
N SER A 278 24.07 4.44 -10.93
CA SER A 278 25.36 3.78 -10.99
C SER A 278 25.68 3.57 -12.47
N LYS A 279 26.71 4.25 -12.93
CA LYS A 279 27.28 4.06 -14.26
C LYS A 279 27.76 2.64 -14.43
#